data_6c545f82096cb5224d677f8170b84fc5
#
_entry.id   6c545f82096cb5224d677f8170b84fc5
#
_cell.length_a   1.000
_cell.length_b   1.000
_cell.length_c   1.000
_cell.angle_alpha   90.00
_cell.angle_beta   90.00
_cell.angle_gamma   90.00
#
_symmetry.space_group_name_H-M   'P 1'
#
loop_
_entity.id
_entity.type
_entity.pdbx_description
1 polymer ?
#
loop_
_entity_poly.entity_id
_entity_poly.type
_entity_poly.pdbx_seq_one_letter_code
_entity_poly.pdbx_strand_id
1 'polypeptide(L)' 'MSKIPYIKYAEMKPFYTIHELYDLFRMGKDDLRDACKRYQVEPRQNEIGDWGFVTYDVRRLHNKLYHEGEATKGADDPWA' A
#
# COMPACT_ATOMS: atom_id res chain seq x y z
N MET A 1 -13.48 6.15 4.89
CA MET A 1 -13.59 5.85 3.46
C MET A 1 -12.21 5.64 2.87
N SER A 2 -12.04 4.59 2.11
CA SER A 2 -10.77 4.31 1.49
C SER A 2 -10.46 5.32 0.39
N LYS A 3 -9.22 5.79 0.34
CA LYS A 3 -8.79 6.77 -0.67
C LYS A 3 -8.07 6.14 -1.82
N ILE A 4 -7.77 4.85 -1.74
CA ILE A 4 -7.00 4.19 -2.78
C ILE A 4 -7.90 3.23 -3.56
N PRO A 5 -7.58 2.99 -4.84
CA PRO A 5 -8.41 2.14 -5.67
C PRO A 5 -8.25 0.67 -5.31
N TYR A 6 -9.24 -0.11 -5.70
CA TYR A 6 -9.18 -1.55 -5.58
C TYR A 6 -8.13 -2.10 -6.56
N ILE A 7 -7.39 -3.09 -6.12
CA ILE A 7 -6.37 -3.73 -6.94
C ILE A 7 -6.64 -5.24 -6.97
N LYS A 8 -6.56 -5.82 -8.15
CA LYS A 8 -6.67 -7.27 -8.28
C LYS A 8 -5.30 -7.89 -7.99
N TYR A 9 -5.18 -8.49 -6.84
CA TYR A 9 -3.89 -9.05 -6.42
C TYR A 9 -3.35 -10.11 -7.37
N ALA A 10 -4.24 -10.84 -8.03
CA ALA A 10 -3.82 -11.88 -8.95
C ALA A 10 -3.14 -11.34 -10.20
N GLU A 11 -3.37 -10.08 -10.51
CA GLU A 11 -2.80 -9.45 -11.71
C GLU A 11 -1.63 -8.53 -11.40
N MET A 12 -1.12 -8.58 -10.19
CA MET A 12 -0.04 -7.69 -9.78
C MET A 12 1.30 -8.12 -10.38
N LYS A 13 2.11 -7.12 -10.67
CA LYS A 13 3.48 -7.35 -11.11
C LYS A 13 4.32 -7.83 -9.93
N PRO A 14 5.43 -8.52 -10.18
CA PRO A 14 6.29 -8.98 -9.09
C PRO A 14 6.99 -7.85 -8.35
N PHE A 15 7.11 -6.68 -8.96
CA PHE A 15 7.79 -5.54 -8.35
C PHE A 15 7.21 -4.25 -8.90
N TYR A 16 7.01 -3.27 -8.02
CA TYR A 16 6.55 -1.93 -8.39
C TYR A 16 7.57 -0.90 -7.90
N THR A 17 7.97 0.00 -8.80
CA THR A 17 8.81 1.12 -8.37
C THR A 17 8.00 2.09 -7.54
N ILE A 18 8.70 2.97 -6.83
CA ILE A 18 8.02 3.98 -6.01
C ILE A 18 7.08 4.83 -6.86
N HIS A 19 7.54 5.22 -8.05
CA HIS A 19 6.71 6.02 -8.96
C HIS A 19 5.46 5.27 -9.40
N GLU A 20 5.61 3.98 -9.65
CA GLU A 20 4.48 3.16 -10.03
C GLU A 20 3.44 3.08 -8.91
N LEU A 21 3.89 3.09 -7.66
CA LEU A 21 2.98 3.06 -6.54
C LEU A 21 2.20 4.36 -6.39
N TYR A 22 2.80 5.50 -6.74
CA TYR A 22 2.05 6.76 -6.73
C TYR A 22 0.81 6.64 -7.61
N ASP A 23 0.99 6.08 -8.80
CA ASP A 23 -0.10 5.90 -9.74
C ASP A 23 -1.06 4.80 -9.30
N LEU A 24 -0.51 3.71 -8.81
CA LEU A 24 -1.31 2.56 -8.41
C LEU A 24 -2.24 2.89 -7.24
N PHE A 25 -1.71 3.58 -6.26
CA PHE A 25 -2.45 3.94 -5.06
C PHE A 25 -3.11 5.31 -5.16
N ARG A 26 -2.79 6.07 -6.20
CA ARG A 26 -3.27 7.44 -6.38
C ARG A 26 -2.96 8.30 -5.17
N MET A 27 -1.74 8.20 -4.71
CA MET A 27 -1.25 8.94 -3.55
C MET A 27 -0.08 9.80 -3.94
N GLY A 28 0.08 10.89 -3.20
CA GLY A 28 1.27 11.72 -3.35
C GLY A 28 2.44 11.09 -2.61
N LYS A 29 3.62 11.66 -2.87
CA LYS A 29 4.85 11.17 -2.27
C LYS A 29 4.80 11.15 -0.75
N ASP A 30 4.33 12.26 -0.16
CA ASP A 30 4.30 12.37 1.29
C ASP A 30 3.32 11.40 1.92
N ASP A 31 2.17 11.21 1.28
CA ASP A 31 1.16 10.29 1.78
C ASP A 31 1.67 8.85 1.74
N LEU A 32 2.32 8.48 0.64
CA LEU A 32 2.87 7.14 0.52
C LEU A 32 3.98 6.91 1.54
N ARG A 33 4.83 7.89 1.71
CA ARG A 33 5.93 7.81 2.67
C ARG A 33 5.41 7.64 4.09
N ASP A 34 4.38 8.41 4.44
CA ASP A 34 3.77 8.33 5.76
C ASP A 34 3.14 6.96 5.98
N ALA A 35 2.44 6.44 4.99
CA ALA A 35 1.83 5.12 5.10
C ALA A 35 2.89 4.04 5.29
N CYS A 36 4.01 4.15 4.58
CA CYS A 36 5.09 3.19 4.74
C CYS A 36 5.64 3.20 6.16
N LYS A 37 5.76 4.39 6.74
CA LYS A 37 6.24 4.51 8.12
C LYS A 37 5.25 3.93 9.11
N ARG A 38 3.97 4.22 8.90
CA ARG A 38 2.93 3.73 9.82
C ARG A 38 2.85 2.22 9.86
N TYR A 39 3.04 1.58 8.72
CA TYR A 39 2.90 0.13 8.64
C TYR A 39 4.22 -0.59 8.54
N GLN A 40 5.32 0.14 8.71
CA GLN A 40 6.67 -0.43 8.75
C GLN A 40 7.01 -1.20 7.47
N VAL A 41 6.65 -0.63 6.35
CA VAL A 41 6.98 -1.17 5.03
C VAL A 41 8.07 -0.30 4.44
N GLU A 42 9.19 -0.90 4.06
CA GLU A 42 10.33 -0.17 3.53
C GLU A 42 10.58 -0.52 2.07
N PRO A 43 10.97 0.47 1.26
CA PRO A 43 11.31 0.19 -0.14
C PRO A 43 12.56 -0.65 -0.23
N ARG A 44 12.64 -1.43 -1.30
CA ARG A 44 13.79 -2.29 -1.58
C ARG A 44 14.28 -2.02 -2.99
N GLN A 45 15.54 -2.30 -3.23
CA GLN A 45 16.08 -2.22 -4.58
C GLN A 45 15.91 -3.56 -5.28
N ASN A 46 15.55 -3.49 -6.57
CA ASN A 46 15.51 -4.70 -7.38
C ASN A 46 16.90 -4.96 -7.97
N GLU A 47 16.99 -5.94 -8.88
CA GLU A 47 18.26 -6.38 -9.44
C GLU A 47 18.95 -5.29 -10.25
N ILE A 48 18.20 -4.37 -10.83
CA ILE A 48 18.77 -3.28 -11.63
C ILE A 48 18.92 -2.00 -10.85
N GLY A 49 18.67 -2.03 -9.54
CA GLY A 49 18.90 -0.89 -8.68
C GLY A 49 17.74 0.07 -8.50
N ASP A 50 16.58 -0.24 -9.04
CA ASP A 50 15.41 0.61 -8.85
C ASP A 50 14.81 0.42 -7.47
N TRP A 51 14.44 1.52 -6.83
CA TRP A 51 13.79 1.46 -5.53
C TRP A 51 12.29 1.28 -5.70
N GLY A 52 11.73 0.39 -4.89
CA GLY A 52 10.31 0.12 -4.95
C GLY A 52 9.92 -0.96 -3.96
N PHE A 53 8.86 -1.70 -4.29
CA PHE A 53 8.30 -2.68 -3.38
C PHE A 53 7.99 -3.98 -4.12
N VAL A 54 8.30 -5.11 -3.47
CA VAL A 54 7.90 -6.41 -4.01
C VAL A 54 6.40 -6.59 -3.84
N THR A 55 5.83 -7.52 -4.59
CA THR A 55 4.39 -7.77 -4.56
C THR A 55 3.86 -7.95 -3.14
N TYR A 56 4.57 -8.71 -2.33
CA TYR A 56 4.13 -8.98 -0.96
C TYR A 56 3.96 -7.69 -0.17
N ASP A 57 4.93 -6.78 -0.27
CA ASP A 57 4.88 -5.52 0.47
C ASP A 57 3.78 -4.62 -0.07
N VAL A 58 3.60 -4.60 -1.40
CA VAL A 58 2.55 -3.80 -2.01
C VAL A 58 1.18 -4.29 -1.55
N ARG A 59 0.99 -5.60 -1.50
CA ARG A 59 -0.27 -6.17 -1.05
C ARG A 59 -0.55 -5.82 0.41
N ARG A 60 0.46 -5.95 1.25
CA ARG A 60 0.32 -5.59 2.66
C ARG A 60 -0.08 -4.14 2.82
N LEU A 61 0.64 -3.26 2.15
CA LEU A 61 0.38 -1.83 2.26
C LEU A 61 -1.00 -1.48 1.71
N HIS A 62 -1.32 -2.04 0.55
CA HIS A 62 -2.63 -1.81 -0.05
C HIS A 62 -3.76 -2.29 0.87
N ASN A 63 -3.60 -3.48 1.41
CA ASN A 63 -4.64 -4.03 2.29
C ASN A 63 -4.87 -3.13 3.50
N LYS A 64 -3.80 -2.65 4.11
CA LYS A 64 -3.91 -1.76 5.27
C LYS A 64 -4.58 -0.45 4.90
N LEU A 65 -4.14 0.16 3.81
CA LEU A 65 -4.67 1.45 3.39
C LEU A 65 -6.12 1.34 2.90
N TYR A 66 -6.42 0.27 2.18
CA TYR A 66 -7.75 0.08 1.64
C TYR A 66 -8.80 -0.08 2.74
N HIS A 67 -8.42 -0.77 3.79
CA HIS A 67 -9.34 -1.02 4.91
C HIS A 67 -9.24 0.02 6.03
N GLU A 68 -8.37 0.99 5.87
CA GLU A 68 -8.16 2.01 6.90
C GLU A 68 -9.43 2.79 7.20
N GLY A 69 -10.17 3.15 6.15
CA GLY A 69 -11.42 3.86 6.33
C GLY A 69 -12.52 3.01 6.95
N GLU A 70 -12.47 1.72 6.69
CA GLU A 70 -13.47 0.81 7.24
C GLU A 70 -13.26 0.59 8.73
N ALA A 71 -12.00 0.57 9.14
CA ALA A 71 -11.66 0.32 10.54
C ALA A 71 -12.17 1.41 11.46
N THR A 72 -12.44 2.58 10.92
CA THR A 72 -12.93 3.69 11.74
C THR A 72 -14.38 3.55 12.16
N LYS A 73 -15.04 2.52 11.71
CA LYS A 73 -16.46 2.33 12.00
C LYS A 73 -16.73 1.58 13.28
N GLY A 74 -15.76 1.41 14.09
CA GLY A 74 -15.97 0.64 15.29
C GLY A 74 -16.22 -0.84 15.04
N ALA A 75 -16.41 -1.19 13.79
CA ALA A 75 -16.58 -2.59 13.43
C ALA A 75 -15.31 -3.40 13.67
N ASP A 76 -14.22 -2.69 13.80
CA ASP A 76 -12.96 -3.28 14.17
C ASP A 76 -12.98 -3.83 15.58
N ASP A 77 -13.95 -3.40 16.38
CA ASP A 77 -14.15 -3.92 17.71
C ASP A 77 -15.35 -4.85 17.70
N PRO A 78 -15.15 -6.15 17.73
CA PRO A 78 -16.26 -7.10 17.64
C PRO A 78 -17.19 -7.03 18.85
N TRP A 79 -16.75 -6.35 19.89
CA TRP A 79 -17.55 -6.24 21.11
C TRP A 79 -18.32 -4.93 21.20
N ALA A 80 -18.09 -4.04 20.26
CA ALA A 80 -18.76 -2.74 20.25
C ALA A 80 -20.21 -2.85 19.79
#